data_2643cbdebef6b58479949984c95be839
#
_entry.id   2643cbdebef6b58479949984c95be839
#
_cell.length_a   1.000
_cell.length_b   1.000
_cell.length_c   1.000
_cell.angle_alpha   90.00
_cell.angle_beta   90.00
_cell.angle_gamma   90.00
#
_symmetry.space_group_name_H-M   'P 1'
#
loop_
_entity.id
_entity.type
_entity.pdbx_description
1 polymer ?
#
loop_
_entity_poly.entity_id
_entity_poly.type
_entity_poly.pdbx_seq_one_letter_code
_entity_poly.pdbx_strand_id
1 'polypeptide(L)'
;MKVIDITEKLNFEEKPKIKIRDVEITVNDSAVVMLKIMPKLNKDKISPNHVVDVIEKLVSSEDMAKLEALELSFGDFMTFVESAVELIAGKNDEGEVLTRTTT
;
A
#
# COMPACT_ATOMS: atom_id res chain seq x y z
N MET A 1 14.52 32.14 16.76
CA MET A 1 13.87 30.90 16.40
C MET A 1 14.84 29.96 15.75
N LYS A 2 14.79 28.69 16.07
CA LYS A 2 15.66 27.75 15.45
C LYS A 2 14.95 26.99 14.36
N VAL A 3 15.64 26.68 13.28
CA VAL A 3 15.07 25.90 12.21
C VAL A 3 16.05 24.77 11.94
N ILE A 4 15.55 23.55 11.88
CA ILE A 4 16.35 22.41 11.56
C ILE A 4 15.85 21.83 10.26
N ASP A 5 16.76 21.67 9.31
CA ASP A 5 16.37 21.11 8.00
C ASP A 5 16.82 19.67 7.98
N ILE A 6 15.86 18.75 7.90
CA ILE A 6 16.15 17.34 7.89
C ILE A 6 15.92 16.73 6.53
N THR A 7 15.81 17.56 5.50
CA THR A 7 15.50 17.06 4.17
C THR A 7 16.41 15.92 3.73
N GLU A 8 17.68 16.04 4.01
CA GLU A 8 18.61 15.02 3.56
C GLU A 8 18.52 13.72 4.33
N LYS A 9 17.82 13.73 5.43
CA LYS A 9 17.65 12.50 6.20
C LYS A 9 16.45 11.71 5.73
N LEU A 10 15.65 12.29 4.83
CA LEU A 10 14.42 11.67 4.39
C LEU A 10 14.57 11.09 2.99
N ASN A 11 13.70 10.16 2.68
CA ASN A 11 13.75 9.52 1.39
C ASN A 11 12.48 9.85 0.64
N PHE A 12 12.59 10.58 -0.46
CA PHE A 12 11.42 10.97 -1.21
C PHE A 12 11.30 10.17 -2.50
N GLU A 13 11.48 8.88 -2.40
CA GLU A 13 11.36 8.03 -3.56
C GLU A 13 9.93 7.98 -4.06
N GLU A 14 9.75 7.49 -5.24
CA GLU A 14 8.42 7.34 -5.79
C GLU A 14 7.62 6.37 -4.97
N LYS A 15 6.32 6.49 -5.01
CA LYS A 15 5.46 5.58 -4.29
C LYS A 15 5.54 4.21 -4.91
N PRO A 16 5.36 3.18 -4.10
CA PRO A 16 5.41 1.80 -4.60
C PRO A 16 4.23 1.52 -5.51
N LYS A 17 4.41 0.57 -6.40
CA LYS A 17 3.36 0.20 -7.34
C LYS A 17 3.20 -1.30 -7.36
N ILE A 18 2.00 -1.74 -7.66
CA ILE A 18 1.71 -3.16 -7.83
C ILE A 18 1.24 -3.34 -9.26
N LYS A 19 1.83 -4.30 -9.96
CA LYS A 19 1.47 -4.53 -11.33
C LYS A 19 0.58 -5.75 -11.42
N ILE A 20 -0.52 -5.62 -12.16
CA ILE A 20 -1.41 -6.73 -12.43
C ILE A 20 -1.60 -6.74 -13.94
N ARG A 21 -1.03 -7.72 -14.61
CA ARG A 21 -1.01 -7.76 -16.07
C ARG A 21 -0.32 -6.50 -16.56
N ASP A 22 -0.99 -5.70 -17.36
CA ASP A 22 -0.39 -4.50 -17.89
C ASP A 22 -0.76 -3.27 -17.09
N VAL A 23 -1.44 -3.45 -15.99
CA VAL A 23 -1.96 -2.32 -15.21
C VAL A 23 -1.08 -2.11 -13.99
N GLU A 24 -0.70 -0.86 -13.75
CA GLU A 24 0.07 -0.54 -12.56
C GLU A 24 -0.78 0.29 -11.62
N ILE A 25 -0.84 -0.10 -10.38
CA ILE A 25 -1.62 0.58 -9.36
C ILE A 25 -0.63 1.17 -8.36
N THR A 26 -0.70 2.46 -8.16
CA THR A 26 0.18 3.14 -7.21
C THR A 26 -0.42 3.02 -5.81
N VAL A 27 0.41 2.67 -4.86
CA VAL A 27 -0.03 2.51 -3.48
C VAL A 27 0.45 3.71 -2.67
N ASN A 28 -0.45 4.33 -1.94
CA ASN A 28 -0.11 5.50 -1.15
C ASN A 28 0.49 5.05 0.17
N ASP A 29 1.78 5.26 0.35
CA ASP A 29 2.46 4.80 1.54
C ASP A 29 2.81 5.95 2.50
N SER A 30 2.07 7.03 2.47
CA SER A 30 2.38 8.15 3.34
C SER A 30 2.16 7.76 4.80
N ALA A 31 2.91 8.40 5.68
CA ALA A 31 2.79 8.09 7.10
C ALA A 31 1.39 8.36 7.62
N VAL A 32 0.75 9.41 7.12
CA VAL A 32 -0.58 9.75 7.58
C VAL A 32 -1.56 8.64 7.21
N VAL A 33 -1.44 8.08 5.99
CA VAL A 33 -2.32 7.00 5.60
C VAL A 33 -2.03 5.78 6.46
N MET A 34 -0.76 5.49 6.73
CA MET A 34 -0.41 4.35 7.55
C MET A 34 -1.04 4.48 8.94
N LEU A 35 -0.98 5.67 9.52
CA LEU A 35 -1.56 5.85 10.84
C LEU A 35 -3.07 5.65 10.83
N LYS A 36 -3.72 5.92 9.70
CA LYS A 36 -5.15 5.76 9.63
C LYS A 36 -5.58 4.31 9.43
N ILE A 37 -4.75 3.52 8.75
CA ILE A 37 -5.17 2.15 8.50
C ILE A 37 -4.65 1.15 9.51
N MET A 38 -3.59 1.47 10.23
CA MET A 38 -3.04 0.50 11.17
C MET A 38 -4.04 -0.03 12.20
N PRO A 39 -4.91 0.80 12.75
CA PRO A 39 -5.87 0.28 13.70
C PRO A 39 -6.85 -0.71 13.09
N LYS A 40 -6.95 -0.73 11.76
CA LYS A 40 -7.89 -1.61 11.10
C LYS A 40 -7.26 -2.92 10.69
N LEU A 41 -5.97 -3.10 10.97
CA LEU A 41 -5.28 -4.33 10.64
C LEU A 41 -5.23 -5.23 11.85
N ASN A 42 -5.28 -6.53 11.61
CA ASN A 42 -5.21 -7.46 12.69
C ASN A 42 -4.15 -8.45 12.31
N LYS A 43 -2.95 -8.29 12.82
CA LYS A 43 -1.85 -9.17 12.51
C LYS A 43 -1.64 -9.30 11.02
N ASP A 44 -1.53 -8.18 10.38
CA ASP A 44 -1.27 -8.15 8.96
C ASP A 44 -2.46 -8.56 8.11
N LYS A 45 -3.59 -8.71 8.71
CA LYS A 45 -4.77 -9.03 7.95
C LYS A 45 -5.81 -7.95 8.11
N ILE A 46 -6.70 -7.85 7.16
CA ILE A 46 -7.72 -6.85 7.19
C ILE A 46 -9.04 -7.56 7.25
N SER A 47 -9.85 -7.25 8.24
CA SER A 47 -11.15 -7.88 8.31
C SER A 47 -11.99 -7.36 7.16
N PRO A 48 -12.94 -8.14 6.68
CA PRO A 48 -13.76 -7.69 5.56
C PRO A 48 -14.49 -6.38 5.83
N ASN A 49 -14.77 -6.10 7.09
CA ASN A 49 -15.47 -4.88 7.42
C ASN A 49 -14.66 -3.64 7.14
N HIS A 50 -13.34 -3.77 7.07
CA HIS A 50 -12.49 -2.62 6.90
C HIS A 50 -11.85 -2.54 5.52
N VAL A 51 -12.10 -3.51 4.66
CA VAL A 51 -11.41 -3.57 3.38
C VAL A 51 -11.65 -2.33 2.53
N VAL A 52 -12.91 -1.91 2.43
CA VAL A 52 -13.21 -0.77 1.58
C VAL A 52 -12.54 0.48 2.12
N ASP A 53 -12.58 0.66 3.44
CA ASP A 53 -12.00 1.83 4.04
C ASP A 53 -10.50 1.86 3.84
N VAL A 54 -9.84 0.72 3.98
CA VAL A 54 -8.41 0.64 3.81
C VAL A 54 -8.02 0.90 2.36
N ILE A 55 -8.70 0.26 1.43
CA ILE A 55 -8.32 0.38 0.04
C ILE A 55 -8.56 1.80 -0.47
N GLU A 56 -9.57 2.47 0.02
CA GLU A 56 -9.84 3.84 -0.41
C GLU A 56 -8.74 4.78 0.03
N LYS A 57 -8.02 4.43 1.09
CA LYS A 57 -6.94 5.26 1.56
C LYS A 57 -5.63 4.92 0.86
N LEU A 58 -5.51 3.70 0.39
CA LEU A 58 -4.27 3.26 -0.23
C LEU A 58 -4.21 3.54 -1.73
N VAL A 59 -5.34 3.64 -2.39
CA VAL A 59 -5.39 3.71 -3.83
C VAL A 59 -6.24 4.90 -4.26
N SER A 60 -5.81 5.66 -5.25
CA SER A 60 -6.58 6.81 -5.72
C SER A 60 -7.82 6.35 -6.44
N SER A 61 -8.78 7.23 -6.61
CA SER A 61 -10.01 6.87 -7.30
C SER A 61 -9.71 6.52 -8.75
N GLU A 62 -8.69 7.12 -9.33
CA GLU A 62 -8.33 6.83 -10.68
C GLU A 62 -7.82 5.40 -10.79
N ASP A 63 -6.99 4.98 -9.86
CA ASP A 63 -6.47 3.62 -9.88
C ASP A 63 -7.53 2.62 -9.44
N MET A 64 -8.49 3.04 -8.60
CA MET A 64 -9.60 2.14 -8.27
C MET A 64 -10.40 1.80 -9.53
N ALA A 65 -10.53 2.75 -10.44
CA ALA A 65 -11.23 2.46 -11.69
C ALA A 65 -10.47 1.40 -12.50
N LYS A 66 -9.14 1.42 -12.42
CA LYS A 66 -8.36 0.42 -13.11
C LYS A 66 -8.58 -0.94 -12.50
N LEU A 67 -8.66 -1.00 -11.18
CA LEU A 67 -8.91 -2.27 -10.50
C LEU A 67 -10.29 -2.81 -10.86
N GLU A 68 -11.28 -1.92 -10.93
CA GLU A 68 -12.61 -2.37 -11.27
C GLU A 68 -12.66 -2.91 -12.68
N ALA A 69 -11.91 -2.33 -13.59
CA ALA A 69 -11.90 -2.79 -14.96
C ALA A 69 -11.27 -4.18 -15.11
N LEU A 70 -10.46 -4.58 -14.13
CA LEU A 70 -9.85 -5.91 -14.19
C LEU A 70 -10.84 -6.98 -13.80
N GLU A 71 -11.93 -6.60 -13.13
CA GLU A 71 -12.96 -7.55 -12.72
C GLU A 71 -12.40 -8.71 -11.92
N LEU A 72 -11.61 -8.41 -10.91
CA LEU A 72 -11.02 -9.44 -10.07
C LEU A 72 -12.06 -10.15 -9.24
N SER A 73 -11.83 -11.41 -8.96
CA SER A 73 -12.68 -12.12 -8.01
C SER A 73 -12.43 -11.54 -6.64
N PHE A 74 -13.31 -11.85 -5.70
CA PHE A 74 -13.13 -11.35 -4.34
C PHE A 74 -11.81 -11.84 -3.76
N GLY A 75 -11.48 -13.10 -3.99
CA GLY A 75 -10.23 -13.65 -3.47
C GLY A 75 -9.03 -12.94 -4.06
N ASP A 76 -9.06 -12.65 -5.36
CA ASP A 76 -7.94 -11.97 -5.99
C ASP A 76 -7.88 -10.52 -5.52
N PHE A 77 -9.01 -9.89 -5.31
CA PHE A 77 -9.02 -8.53 -4.81
C PHE A 77 -8.41 -8.50 -3.40
N MET A 78 -8.76 -9.47 -2.56
CA MET A 78 -8.17 -9.52 -1.22
C MET A 78 -6.67 -9.78 -1.29
N THR A 79 -6.23 -10.58 -2.26
CA THR A 79 -4.80 -10.80 -2.44
C THR A 79 -4.12 -9.48 -2.79
N PHE A 80 -4.76 -8.66 -3.63
CA PHE A 80 -4.21 -7.37 -3.96
C PHE A 80 -4.10 -6.50 -2.72
N VAL A 81 -5.17 -6.45 -1.92
CA VAL A 81 -5.18 -5.59 -0.75
C VAL A 81 -4.12 -6.02 0.25
N GLU A 82 -3.99 -7.32 0.46
CA GLU A 82 -2.98 -7.81 1.39
C GLU A 82 -1.57 -7.54 0.86
N SER A 83 -1.39 -7.64 -0.44
CA SER A 83 -0.08 -7.34 -1.03
C SER A 83 0.25 -5.87 -0.88
N ALA A 84 -0.75 -5.01 -1.02
CA ALA A 84 -0.52 -3.58 -0.85
C ALA A 84 -0.12 -3.25 0.58
N VAL A 85 -0.77 -3.88 1.55
CA VAL A 85 -0.45 -3.64 2.94
C VAL A 85 0.96 -4.14 3.24
N GLU A 86 1.30 -5.32 2.75
CA GLU A 86 2.63 -5.86 2.98
C GLU A 86 3.69 -4.98 2.34
N LEU A 87 3.41 -4.44 1.18
CA LEU A 87 4.37 -3.63 0.48
C LEU A 87 4.74 -2.40 1.30
N ILE A 88 3.76 -1.73 1.86
CA ILE A 88 4.05 -0.53 2.62
C ILE A 88 4.57 -0.85 4.02
N ALA A 89 4.11 -1.93 4.63
CA ALA A 89 4.60 -2.30 5.95
C ALA A 89 5.99 -2.90 5.83
N GLY A 90 6.21 -3.68 4.82
CA GLY A 90 7.49 -4.33 4.64
C GLY A 90 8.60 -3.38 4.30
N LYS A 91 8.27 -2.21 3.75
CA LYS A 91 9.30 -1.27 3.47
C LYS A 91 10.04 -0.88 4.71
N ASN A 92 9.35 -0.91 5.83
CA ASN A 92 9.98 -0.51 7.05
C ASN A 92 10.89 -1.59 7.57
N ASP A 93 10.74 -2.79 7.09
CA ASP A 93 11.54 -3.84 7.53
C ASP A 93 12.59 -4.08 6.61
N GLU A 94 13.00 -3.18 6.07
CA GLU A 94 14.03 -3.34 5.26
C GLU A 94 13.85 -4.06 4.15
N GLY A 95 12.94 -4.20 3.75
CA GLY A 95 12.70 -4.68 2.53
C GLY A 95 13.19 -5.94 2.11
N GLU A 96 13.74 -6.65 2.97
CA GLU A 96 14.18 -7.81 2.52
C GLU A 96 13.12 -8.61 2.16
N VAL A 97 12.05 -8.31 2.62
CA VAL A 97 10.93 -9.09 2.33
C VAL A 97 10.68 -8.98 0.89
N LEU A 98 10.81 -7.78 0.40
CA LEU A 98 10.50 -7.62 -0.92
C LEU A 98 11.38 -8.32 -1.78
N THR A 99 12.53 -8.35 -1.38
CA THR A 99 13.38 -8.89 -2.26
C THR A 99 13.15 -10.26 -2.48
N ARG A 100 12.85 -10.92 -1.57
CA ARG A 100 12.78 -12.17 -1.82
C ARG A 100 11.77 -12.55 -2.49
N THR A 101 11.07 -11.92 -2.50
CA THR A 101 10.04 -12.34 -3.01
C THR A 101 10.15 -12.38 -4.28
N THR A 102 10.62 -12.12 -4.56
CA THR A 102 10.72 -12.11 -5.69
C THR A 102 11.13 -13.01 -6.16
N THR A 103 11.11 -13.41 -6.02
CA THR A 103 11.38 -14.11 -6.38
C THR A 103 11.11 -14.46 -6.64
#